data_4cb9130929b563e5150f6f0d6e063768
#
_entry.id   4cb9130929b563e5150f6f0d6e063768
#
_cell.length_a   1.000
_cell.length_b   1.000
_cell.length_c   1.000
_cell.angle_alpha   90.00
_cell.angle_beta   90.00
_cell.angle_gamma   90.00
#
_symmetry.space_group_name_H-M   'P 1'
#
loop_
_entity.id
_entity.type
_entity.pdbx_description
1 polymer ?
#
loop_
_entity_poly.entity_id
_entity_poly.type
_entity_poly.pdbx_seq_one_letter_code
_entity_poly.pdbx_strand_id
1 'polypeptide(L)'
;LFFALIALVVMSLAAVALIRSVDTNSLIAGNLSFKQSSMLSADTGVETAVTWVTNNAGLLEADSTANGYYATSDVPAHPDAKALVDASGVAGIIVNPDSQGNTITYVIQRMCKSIGPSKPEDCLFGPLTEPADNKGVNKEVYPTGKAASLIYRVTAKVVGPKNTVSYIQTFVY
;
A
#
# COMPACT_ATOMS: atom_id res chain seq x y z
N LEU A 1 -40.62 -4.86 49.89
CA LEU A 1 -39.17 -5.15 49.98
C LEU A 1 -38.68 -6.02 48.82
N PHE A 2 -39.36 -7.15 48.53
CA PHE A 2 -38.97 -8.12 47.48
C PHE A 2 -38.94 -7.47 46.07
N PHE A 3 -39.96 -6.73 45.70
CA PHE A 3 -40.04 -6.03 44.42
C PHE A 3 -38.94 -4.97 44.24
N ALA A 4 -38.59 -4.28 45.32
CA ALA A 4 -37.53 -3.29 45.29
C ALA A 4 -36.12 -3.94 45.05
N LEU A 5 -35.88 -5.14 45.64
CA LEU A 5 -34.68 -5.89 45.44
C LEU A 5 -34.55 -6.39 43.99
N ILE A 6 -35.63 -6.92 43.43
CA ILE A 6 -35.67 -7.36 42.04
C ILE A 6 -35.40 -6.20 41.05
N ALA A 7 -36.05 -5.05 41.28
CA ALA A 7 -35.86 -3.87 40.48
C ALA A 7 -34.38 -3.39 40.51
N LEU A 8 -33.75 -3.40 41.68
CA LEU A 8 -32.33 -3.01 41.83
C LEU A 8 -31.42 -3.97 41.09
N VAL A 9 -31.65 -5.27 41.13
CA VAL A 9 -30.86 -6.28 40.38
C VAL A 9 -31.00 -6.10 38.87
N VAL A 10 -32.23 -5.91 38.37
CA VAL A 10 -32.48 -5.67 36.97
C VAL A 10 -31.81 -4.37 36.47
N MET A 11 -31.89 -3.30 37.23
CA MET A 11 -31.22 -2.04 36.86
C MET A 11 -29.69 -2.18 36.87
N SER A 12 -29.12 -2.93 37.83
CA SER A 12 -27.67 -3.15 37.86
C SER A 12 -27.18 -3.98 36.67
N LEU A 13 -27.92 -5.02 36.27
CA LEU A 13 -27.62 -5.80 35.10
C LEU A 13 -27.72 -4.97 33.80
N ALA A 14 -28.72 -4.13 33.67
CA ALA A 14 -28.88 -3.22 32.54
C ALA A 14 -27.71 -2.21 32.45
N ALA A 15 -27.29 -1.66 33.58
CA ALA A 15 -26.15 -0.74 33.64
C ALA A 15 -24.85 -1.41 33.19
N VAL A 16 -24.56 -2.65 33.65
CA VAL A 16 -23.39 -3.42 33.23
C VAL A 16 -23.43 -3.72 31.73
N ALA A 17 -24.60 -4.06 31.20
CA ALA A 17 -24.75 -4.34 29.75
C ALA A 17 -24.46 -3.08 28.91
N LEU A 18 -24.93 -1.91 29.34
CA LEU A 18 -24.65 -0.62 28.68
C LEU A 18 -23.15 -0.29 28.70
N ILE A 19 -22.48 -0.45 29.85
CA ILE A 19 -21.03 -0.18 29.96
C ILE A 19 -20.26 -1.06 29.01
N ARG A 20 -20.54 -2.37 28.95
CA ARG A 20 -19.88 -3.29 28.04
C ARG A 20 -20.11 -2.92 26.56
N SER A 21 -21.30 -2.47 26.21
CA SER A 21 -21.60 -2.00 24.84
C SER A 21 -20.78 -0.77 24.47
N VAL A 22 -20.65 0.19 25.36
CA VAL A 22 -19.85 1.40 25.14
C VAL A 22 -18.37 1.08 24.99
N ASP A 23 -17.84 0.21 25.87
CA ASP A 23 -16.43 -0.20 25.82
C ASP A 23 -16.11 -0.89 24.49
N THR A 24 -16.97 -1.81 24.05
CA THR A 24 -16.78 -2.53 22.76
C THR A 24 -16.82 -1.54 21.58
N ASN A 25 -17.78 -0.63 21.58
CA ASN A 25 -17.89 0.39 20.52
C ASN A 25 -16.66 1.32 20.50
N SER A 26 -16.14 1.69 21.67
CA SER A 26 -14.94 2.52 21.79
C SER A 26 -13.70 1.82 21.25
N LEU A 27 -13.54 0.51 21.52
CA LEU A 27 -12.45 -0.29 20.96
C LEU A 27 -12.54 -0.43 19.43
N ILE A 28 -13.73 -0.67 18.90
CA ILE A 28 -13.96 -0.76 17.46
C ILE A 28 -13.65 0.58 16.78
N ALA A 29 -14.17 1.69 17.33
CA ALA A 29 -13.92 3.03 16.80
C ALA A 29 -12.43 3.39 16.83
N GLY A 30 -11.72 3.06 17.91
CA GLY A 30 -10.28 3.26 18.01
C GLY A 30 -9.50 2.46 16.95
N ASN A 31 -9.81 1.19 16.78
CA ASN A 31 -9.15 0.35 15.78
C ASN A 31 -9.43 0.83 14.34
N LEU A 32 -10.66 1.28 14.08
CA LEU A 32 -11.01 1.85 12.76
C LEU A 32 -10.26 3.15 12.48
N SER A 33 -10.15 4.03 13.48
CA SER A 33 -9.39 5.27 13.38
C SER A 33 -7.92 5.01 13.06
N PHE A 34 -7.28 4.05 13.75
CA PHE A 34 -5.90 3.66 13.44
C PHE A 34 -5.75 3.10 12.04
N LYS A 35 -6.70 2.28 11.58
CA LYS A 35 -6.67 1.75 10.21
C LYS A 35 -6.81 2.85 9.16
N GLN A 36 -7.70 3.80 9.36
CA GLN A 36 -7.85 4.95 8.47
C GLN A 36 -6.58 5.82 8.45
N SER A 37 -6.01 6.12 9.62
CA SER A 37 -4.73 6.84 9.72
C SER A 37 -3.62 6.12 8.96
N SER A 38 -3.49 4.80 9.14
CA SER A 38 -2.47 4.01 8.42
C SER A 38 -2.65 4.04 6.91
N MET A 39 -3.89 4.04 6.41
CA MET A 39 -4.16 4.13 4.97
C MET A 39 -3.72 5.47 4.41
N LEU A 40 -4.07 6.58 5.08
CA LEU A 40 -3.66 7.92 4.66
C LEU A 40 -2.13 8.10 4.68
N SER A 41 -1.48 7.54 5.70
CA SER A 41 -0.01 7.57 5.79
C SER A 41 0.64 6.74 4.68
N ALA A 42 0.04 5.61 4.32
CA ALA A 42 0.56 4.77 3.23
C ALA A 42 0.48 5.46 1.86
N ASP A 43 -0.54 6.27 1.62
CA ASP A 43 -0.67 7.07 0.39
C ASP A 43 0.52 8.02 0.23
N THR A 44 0.98 8.64 1.32
CA THR A 44 2.21 9.46 1.31
C THR A 44 3.44 8.64 0.91
N GLY A 45 3.54 7.40 1.38
CA GLY A 45 4.60 6.48 0.97
C GLY A 45 4.54 6.14 -0.52
N VAL A 46 3.35 5.91 -1.04
CA VAL A 46 3.12 5.65 -2.47
C VAL A 46 3.48 6.87 -3.32
N GLU A 47 3.05 8.07 -2.94
CA GLU A 47 3.40 9.32 -3.64
C GLU A 47 4.92 9.54 -3.68
N THR A 48 5.60 9.29 -2.56
CA THR A 48 7.05 9.39 -2.49
C THR A 48 7.72 8.39 -3.43
N ALA A 49 7.22 7.16 -3.47
CA ALA A 49 7.71 6.12 -4.37
C ALA A 49 7.51 6.48 -5.85
N VAL A 50 6.34 6.98 -6.22
CA VAL A 50 6.03 7.44 -7.59
C VAL A 50 6.93 8.61 -7.99
N THR A 51 7.12 9.55 -7.10
CA THR A 51 8.02 10.70 -7.32
C THR A 51 9.45 10.22 -7.55
N TRP A 52 9.90 9.23 -6.77
CA TRP A 52 11.24 8.66 -6.96
C TRP A 52 11.38 7.99 -8.33
N VAL A 53 10.43 7.14 -8.73
CA VAL A 53 10.44 6.48 -10.06
C VAL A 53 10.48 7.52 -11.18
N THR A 54 9.66 8.56 -11.10
CA THR A 54 9.58 9.61 -12.12
C THR A 54 10.89 10.38 -12.24
N ASN A 55 11.53 10.71 -11.11
CA ASN A 55 12.79 11.47 -11.10
C ASN A 55 14.01 10.62 -11.49
N ASN A 56 13.91 9.29 -11.49
CA ASN A 56 15.00 8.36 -11.78
C ASN A 56 14.73 7.49 -13.01
N ALA A 57 13.91 7.94 -13.94
CA ALA A 57 13.50 7.17 -15.12
C ALA A 57 14.66 6.56 -15.95
N GLY A 58 15.83 7.15 -15.93
CA GLY A 58 17.03 6.64 -16.61
C GLY A 58 17.82 5.57 -15.83
N LEU A 59 17.45 5.27 -14.59
CA LEU A 59 18.18 4.34 -13.70
C LEU A 59 17.39 3.08 -13.37
N LEU A 60 16.23 2.88 -14.02
CA LEU A 60 15.27 1.84 -13.65
C LEU A 60 15.61 0.44 -14.22
N GLU A 61 16.72 0.30 -14.94
CA GLU A 61 17.16 -0.98 -15.50
C GLU A 61 17.94 -1.86 -14.51
N ALA A 62 18.40 -1.28 -13.40
CA ALA A 62 19.17 -1.97 -12.38
C ALA A 62 18.55 -1.73 -10.99
N ASP A 63 18.85 -2.63 -10.06
CA ASP A 63 18.42 -2.48 -8.68
C ASP A 63 19.07 -1.26 -8.01
N SER A 64 18.28 -0.57 -7.22
CA SER A 64 18.72 0.51 -6.33
C SER A 64 18.22 0.22 -4.91
N THR A 65 18.77 -0.81 -4.30
CA THR A 65 18.33 -1.32 -3.01
C THR A 65 18.40 -0.27 -1.90
N ALA A 66 19.39 0.64 -1.96
CA ALA A 66 19.49 1.78 -1.04
C ALA A 66 18.28 2.73 -1.12
N ASN A 67 17.55 2.72 -2.24
CA ASN A 67 16.35 3.50 -2.46
C ASN A 67 15.07 2.64 -2.45
N GLY A 68 15.17 1.39 -1.99
CA GLY A 68 14.04 0.46 -1.96
C GLY A 68 13.52 0.06 -3.33
N TYR A 69 14.33 0.21 -4.39
CA TYR A 69 13.93 -0.10 -5.76
C TYR A 69 14.55 -1.41 -6.25
N TYR A 70 13.72 -2.24 -6.87
CA TYR A 70 14.07 -3.52 -7.48
C TYR A 70 13.63 -3.54 -8.94
N ALA A 71 14.57 -3.79 -9.84
CA ALA A 71 14.33 -3.82 -11.29
C ALA A 71 13.61 -5.10 -11.75
N THR A 72 13.26 -5.99 -10.84
CA THR A 72 12.52 -7.22 -11.10
C THR A 72 11.41 -7.42 -10.06
N SER A 73 10.35 -8.12 -10.47
CA SER A 73 9.31 -8.58 -9.56
C SER A 73 9.68 -9.86 -8.81
N ASP A 74 10.65 -10.61 -9.34
CA ASP A 74 11.16 -11.85 -8.77
C ASP A 74 12.48 -11.56 -8.06
N VAL A 75 12.41 -11.43 -6.74
CA VAL A 75 13.58 -11.25 -5.89
C VAL A 75 13.81 -12.58 -5.15
N PRO A 76 14.82 -13.40 -5.53
CA PRO A 76 14.96 -14.77 -5.02
C PRO A 76 15.02 -14.91 -3.51
N ALA A 77 15.61 -13.91 -2.83
CA ALA A 77 15.69 -13.90 -1.36
C ALA A 77 14.37 -13.54 -0.68
N HIS A 78 13.42 -12.96 -1.40
CA HIS A 78 12.17 -12.43 -0.86
C HIS A 78 11.03 -12.69 -1.86
N PRO A 79 10.37 -13.87 -1.78
CA PRO A 79 9.44 -14.34 -2.80
C PRO A 79 8.16 -13.50 -2.91
N ASP A 80 7.86 -12.70 -1.92
CA ASP A 80 6.72 -11.80 -1.96
C ASP A 80 7.08 -10.37 -1.52
N ALA A 81 6.27 -9.42 -1.94
CA ALA A 81 6.49 -8.01 -1.67
C ALA A 81 6.39 -7.66 -0.18
N LYS A 82 5.63 -8.43 0.60
CA LYS A 82 5.54 -8.27 2.05
C LYS A 82 6.84 -8.72 2.71
N ALA A 83 7.35 -9.90 2.35
CA ALA A 83 8.64 -10.38 2.85
C ALA A 83 9.76 -9.40 2.51
N LEU A 84 9.72 -8.79 1.32
CA LEU A 84 10.69 -7.80 0.88
C LEU A 84 10.68 -6.54 1.76
N VAL A 85 9.50 -5.97 2.06
CA VAL A 85 9.37 -4.76 2.88
C VAL A 85 9.61 -5.01 4.37
N ASP A 86 9.50 -6.29 4.80
CA ASP A 86 9.75 -6.70 6.19
C ASP A 86 11.21 -7.08 6.45
N ALA A 87 11.98 -7.34 5.41
CA ALA A 87 13.36 -7.78 5.56
C ALA A 87 14.23 -6.69 6.21
N SER A 88 14.89 -7.06 7.29
CA SER A 88 15.86 -6.17 7.96
C SER A 88 17.05 -5.92 7.03
N GLY A 89 17.38 -4.66 6.79
CA GLY A 89 18.47 -4.25 5.90
C GLY A 89 18.09 -4.13 4.42
N VAL A 90 16.88 -4.48 4.02
CA VAL A 90 16.30 -4.02 2.80
C VAL A 90 15.84 -2.59 3.03
N ALA A 91 16.52 -1.66 2.39
CA ALA A 91 16.19 -0.26 2.52
C ALA A 91 14.87 0.01 1.78
N GLY A 92 13.78 -0.23 2.47
CA GLY A 92 12.61 0.57 2.22
C GLY A 92 12.93 1.97 2.71
N ILE A 93 12.69 2.99 1.92
CA ILE A 93 12.90 4.35 2.41
C ILE A 93 11.91 4.60 3.53
N ILE A 94 12.43 4.97 4.68
CA ILE A 94 11.60 5.43 5.79
C ILE A 94 11.21 6.86 5.45
N VAL A 95 9.94 7.06 5.13
CA VAL A 95 9.36 8.39 5.15
C VAL A 95 9.26 8.81 6.60
N ASN A 96 9.72 9.99 6.93
CA ASN A 96 9.68 10.52 8.30
C ASN A 96 8.30 10.27 8.93
N PRO A 97 8.26 9.95 10.23
CA PRO A 97 7.00 9.75 10.92
C PRO A 97 6.05 10.92 10.65
N ASP A 98 4.81 10.58 10.31
CA ASP A 98 3.79 11.58 10.13
C ASP A 98 3.41 12.25 11.47
N SER A 99 2.55 13.28 11.40
CA SER A 99 2.08 13.98 12.61
C SER A 99 1.29 13.09 13.58
N GLN A 100 0.89 11.89 13.15
CA GLN A 100 0.18 10.89 13.94
C GLN A 100 1.11 9.82 14.54
N GLY A 101 2.40 9.90 14.25
CA GLY A 101 3.41 8.96 14.76
C GLY A 101 3.47 7.64 13.99
N ASN A 102 2.96 7.59 12.75
CA ASN A 102 3.11 6.42 11.88
C ASN A 102 4.49 6.46 11.19
N THR A 103 5.17 5.33 11.19
CA THR A 103 6.41 5.14 10.41
C THR A 103 6.07 4.40 9.13
N ILE A 104 6.48 4.96 8.00
CA ILE A 104 6.16 4.43 6.67
C ILE A 104 7.45 3.89 6.05
N THR A 105 7.40 2.66 5.58
CA THR A 105 8.48 2.03 4.81
C THR A 105 7.89 1.54 3.50
N TYR A 106 8.53 1.80 2.37
CA TYR A 106 8.05 1.29 1.08
C TYR A 106 9.16 0.62 0.28
N VAL A 107 8.75 -0.27 -0.60
CA VAL A 107 9.58 -0.86 -1.65
C VAL A 107 8.88 -0.73 -2.99
N ILE A 108 9.68 -0.58 -4.04
CA ILE A 108 9.22 -0.46 -5.42
C ILE A 108 9.79 -1.65 -6.20
N GLN A 109 8.94 -2.38 -6.89
CA GLN A 109 9.35 -3.47 -7.78
C GLN A 109 8.86 -3.18 -9.19
N ARG A 110 9.78 -3.20 -10.15
CA ARG A 110 9.39 -3.20 -11.55
C ARG A 110 8.81 -4.56 -11.91
N MET A 111 7.66 -4.58 -12.58
CA MET A 111 6.98 -5.82 -12.94
C MET A 111 7.63 -6.48 -14.18
N CYS A 112 8.92 -6.79 -14.05
CA CYS A 112 9.71 -7.53 -15.03
C CYS A 112 10.27 -8.81 -14.42
N LYS A 113 10.49 -9.84 -15.25
CA LYS A 113 11.08 -11.12 -14.82
C LYS A 113 12.59 -11.04 -14.66
N SER A 114 13.24 -10.14 -15.41
CA SER A 114 14.70 -10.00 -15.44
C SER A 114 15.12 -8.52 -15.26
N ILE A 115 16.34 -8.36 -14.77
CA ILE A 115 17.02 -7.06 -14.67
C ILE A 115 17.50 -6.66 -16.08
N GLY A 116 17.55 -5.37 -16.37
CA GLY A 116 18.01 -4.82 -17.65
C GLY A 116 16.92 -4.09 -18.42
N PRO A 117 17.11 -3.88 -19.74
CA PRO A 117 16.16 -3.18 -20.59
C PRO A 117 14.76 -3.80 -20.54
N SER A 118 13.74 -2.97 -20.56
CA SER A 118 12.36 -3.42 -20.56
C SER A 118 11.98 -4.04 -21.90
N LYS A 119 11.54 -5.30 -21.86
CA LYS A 119 11.09 -6.04 -23.03
C LYS A 119 9.65 -6.49 -22.84
N PRO A 120 8.81 -6.44 -23.92
CA PRO A 120 7.42 -6.85 -23.82
C PRO A 120 7.20 -8.29 -23.36
N GLU A 121 8.13 -9.21 -23.65
CA GLU A 121 8.08 -10.60 -23.24
C GLU A 121 8.43 -10.83 -21.76
N ASP A 122 9.14 -9.89 -21.15
CA ASP A 122 9.65 -9.99 -19.78
C ASP A 122 8.92 -9.08 -18.81
N CYS A 123 8.29 -8.01 -19.27
CA CYS A 123 7.72 -6.96 -18.45
C CYS A 123 6.22 -6.82 -18.64
N LEU A 124 5.53 -6.40 -17.60
CA LEU A 124 4.14 -5.99 -17.67
C LEU A 124 4.04 -4.51 -18.01
N PHE A 125 3.17 -4.20 -18.96
CA PHE A 125 2.89 -2.85 -19.40
C PHE A 125 1.43 -2.48 -19.11
N GLY A 126 1.21 -1.24 -18.75
CA GLY A 126 -0.12 -0.69 -18.53
C GLY A 126 -0.90 -0.55 -19.84
N PRO A 127 -2.22 -0.31 -19.73
CA PRO A 127 -3.04 -0.07 -20.90
C PRO A 127 -2.53 1.14 -21.66
N LEU A 128 -2.51 1.03 -22.98
CA LEU A 128 -2.24 2.15 -23.86
C LEU A 128 -3.36 3.18 -23.67
N THR A 129 -3.05 4.34 -23.12
CA THR A 129 -3.98 5.46 -23.13
C THR A 129 -3.98 6.04 -24.53
N GLU A 130 -4.92 5.58 -25.36
CA GLU A 130 -5.24 6.24 -26.60
C GLU A 130 -5.79 7.63 -26.29
N PRO A 131 -5.30 8.71 -26.91
CA PRO A 131 -6.09 9.92 -26.99
C PRO A 131 -7.35 9.55 -27.78
N ALA A 132 -8.50 9.88 -27.23
CA ALA A 132 -9.78 9.71 -27.90
C ALA A 132 -9.81 10.57 -29.17
N ASP A 133 -9.22 10.10 -30.24
CA ASP A 133 -9.39 10.66 -31.57
C ASP A 133 -10.53 9.89 -32.24
N ASN A 134 -11.71 10.50 -32.18
CA ASN A 134 -12.95 10.02 -32.76
C ASN A 134 -12.83 9.99 -34.28
N LYS A 135 -12.20 8.98 -34.83
CA LYS A 135 -12.35 8.63 -36.27
C LYS A 135 -12.36 7.12 -36.45
N GLY A 136 -13.55 6.66 -36.49
CA GLY A 136 -14.12 5.56 -37.24
C GLY A 136 -13.29 4.34 -37.60
N VAL A 137 -13.84 3.18 -37.17
CA VAL A 137 -13.93 1.89 -37.88
C VAL A 137 -12.65 1.15 -38.22
N ASN A 138 -12.53 0.00 -37.56
CA ASN A 138 -11.78 -1.18 -38.04
C ASN A 138 -10.33 -0.95 -38.46
N LYS A 139 -9.48 -0.80 -37.48
CA LYS A 139 -8.07 -1.12 -37.65
C LYS A 139 -7.58 -1.84 -36.42
N GLU A 140 -7.13 -3.08 -36.59
CA GLU A 140 -6.14 -3.68 -35.72
C GLU A 140 -4.89 -2.78 -35.80
N VAL A 141 -4.94 -1.68 -35.07
CA VAL A 141 -3.82 -0.76 -34.99
C VAL A 141 -3.05 -1.15 -33.74
N TYR A 142 -1.98 -1.87 -33.94
CA TYR A 142 -0.85 -1.76 -33.03
C TYR A 142 -0.48 -0.27 -33.01
N PRO A 143 -0.62 0.46 -31.90
CA PRO A 143 -0.33 1.88 -31.87
C PRO A 143 1.16 2.07 -32.07
N THR A 144 1.52 2.47 -33.27
CA THR A 144 2.83 3.00 -33.58
C THR A 144 2.90 4.39 -32.97
N GLY A 145 3.50 4.54 -31.78
CA GLY A 145 3.91 5.85 -31.32
C GLY A 145 3.71 6.25 -29.87
N LYS A 146 3.05 5.48 -29.02
CA LYS A 146 3.11 5.71 -27.56
C LYS A 146 3.67 4.48 -26.87
N ALA A 147 4.79 4.68 -26.20
CA ALA A 147 5.36 3.64 -25.36
C ALA A 147 4.34 3.27 -24.28
N ALA A 148 3.97 2.00 -24.23
CA ALA A 148 3.21 1.48 -23.10
C ALA A 148 4.03 1.73 -21.83
N SER A 149 3.41 2.31 -20.81
CA SER A 149 4.10 2.57 -19.56
C SER A 149 4.38 1.26 -18.83
N LEU A 150 5.58 1.10 -18.31
CA LEU A 150 5.92 -0.03 -17.45
C LEU A 150 5.09 0.01 -16.18
N ILE A 151 4.70 -1.17 -15.70
CA ILE A 151 4.01 -1.30 -14.43
C ILE A 151 5.03 -1.48 -13.30
N TYR A 152 4.84 -0.71 -12.26
CA TYR A 152 5.60 -0.83 -11.00
C TYR A 152 4.63 -1.21 -9.88
N ARG A 153 5.07 -2.10 -9.03
CA ARG A 153 4.38 -2.47 -7.80
C ARG A 153 5.02 -1.71 -6.64
N VAL A 154 4.24 -0.89 -5.97
CA VAL A 154 4.66 -0.22 -4.74
C VAL A 154 4.00 -0.92 -3.57
N THR A 155 4.79 -1.38 -2.63
CA THR A 155 4.32 -1.98 -1.37
C THR A 155 4.78 -1.11 -0.21
N ALA A 156 3.82 -0.52 0.48
CA ALA A 156 4.07 0.29 1.67
C ALA A 156 3.66 -0.45 2.93
N LYS A 157 4.51 -0.42 3.93
CA LYS A 157 4.28 -0.89 5.29
C LYS A 157 4.19 0.33 6.20
N VAL A 158 3.13 0.40 6.96
CA VAL A 158 2.93 1.46 7.96
C VAL A 158 2.91 0.84 9.33
N VAL A 159 3.77 1.32 10.20
CA VAL A 159 3.80 0.97 11.62
C VAL A 159 3.26 2.15 12.40
N GLY A 160 2.07 1.98 12.95
CA GLY A 160 1.39 2.99 13.74
C GLY A 160 1.64 2.85 15.25
N PRO A 161 1.02 3.71 16.04
CA PRO A 161 1.04 3.62 17.49
C PRO A 161 0.60 2.23 17.98
N LYS A 162 1.16 1.80 19.10
CA LYS A 162 0.93 0.47 19.71
C LYS A 162 1.31 -0.71 18.80
N ASN A 163 2.31 -0.52 17.91
CA ASN A 163 2.78 -1.54 16.97
C ASN A 163 1.67 -2.08 16.03
N THR A 164 0.70 -1.26 15.71
CA THR A 164 -0.26 -1.62 14.66
C THR A 164 0.44 -1.60 13.31
N VAL A 165 0.36 -2.69 12.56
CA VAL A 165 1.02 -2.81 11.25
C VAL A 165 -0.03 -2.93 10.16
N SER A 166 0.12 -2.12 9.13
CA SER A 166 -0.72 -2.17 7.92
C SER A 166 0.16 -2.27 6.68
N TYR A 167 -0.31 -2.99 5.67
CA TYR A 167 0.33 -3.11 4.37
C TYR A 167 -0.63 -2.63 3.29
N ILE A 168 -0.12 -1.81 2.40
CA ILE A 168 -0.85 -1.37 1.20
C ILE A 168 0.02 -1.69 -0.01
N GLN A 169 -0.61 -2.22 -1.04
CA GLN A 169 0.02 -2.51 -2.30
C GLN A 169 -0.77 -1.85 -3.43
N THR A 170 -0.06 -1.17 -4.29
CA THR A 170 -0.65 -0.54 -5.48
C THR A 170 0.23 -0.76 -6.70
N PHE A 171 -0.38 -0.67 -7.87
CA PHE A 171 0.31 -0.69 -9.15
C PHE A 171 0.23 0.69 -9.79
N VAL A 172 1.36 1.18 -10.27
CA VAL A 172 1.50 2.47 -10.94
C VAL A 172 2.12 2.27 -12.32
N TYR A 173 1.73 3.10 -13.30
CA TYR A 173 2.19 3.05 -14.69
C TYR A 173 2.19 4.42 -15.33
#